data_72edf0e9e9c3f18c186d7922778fde3f
#
_entry.id   72edf0e9e9c3f18c186d7922778fde3f
#
_cell.length_a   1.000
_cell.length_b   1.000
_cell.length_c   1.000
_cell.angle_alpha   90.00
_cell.angle_beta   90.00
_cell.angle_gamma   90.00
#
_symmetry.space_group_name_H-M   'P 1'
#
loop_
_entity.id
_entity.type
_entity.pdbx_description
1 polymer ?
#
loop_
_entity_poly.entity_id
_entity_poly.type
_entity_poly.pdbx_seq_one_letter_code
_entity_poly.pdbx_strand_id
1 'polypeptide(L)'
;MKRLLDRLQRWMDDYSIRKKLLILYVVCVLFPLVLTDAVILYIVFDNEHQQQQKEFASIASAVEADLAYTFEEAIDFTNSVYINRTLNLFLEQSFSSPLEFFEESRRFSTDPFLGNMNSERFQVMFYGDNDDIVNGGLFYRLDSVADSTLFLEYQQKDRDMTVIFNYKENNINVVSNRTIVMIRRMDYYRDLQKEKYVVVTVDYVNLVRRFQDMRYNAPVMVCSGDRILFTNDGNLRTKIDYEYLTGKENIRLERDFFICGEPFRILIMQPSGGILPSIQDHFLLILCLILVNVLLPLALVSLINRSFAQRLGELSTAFDRMDTEEIEFKFQDEIQALSEILEEGVIRCQMVNA
;
A
#
# COMPACT_ATOMS: atom_id res chain seq x y z
N MET A 1 -36.89 35.04 3.97
CA MET A 1 -37.62 33.83 4.35
C MET A 1 -39.11 33.88 3.99
N LYS A 2 -39.91 34.88 4.42
CA LYS A 2 -41.34 34.98 4.05
C LYS A 2 -41.63 34.94 2.54
N ARG A 3 -40.90 35.69 1.70
CA ARG A 3 -41.12 35.73 0.26
C ARG A 3 -40.83 34.39 -0.44
N LEU A 4 -39.98 33.55 0.10
CA LEU A 4 -39.68 32.19 -0.40
C LEU A 4 -40.79 31.22 -0.01
N LEU A 5 -41.29 31.33 1.22
CA LEU A 5 -42.45 30.56 1.72
C LEU A 5 -43.73 30.88 0.92
N ASP A 6 -44.00 32.18 0.65
CA ASP A 6 -45.16 32.60 -0.14
C ASP A 6 -45.09 32.15 -1.64
N ARG A 7 -43.88 31.98 -2.19
CA ARG A 7 -43.73 31.40 -3.52
C ARG A 7 -43.90 29.89 -3.54
N LEU A 8 -43.37 29.20 -2.52
CA LEU A 8 -43.57 27.76 -2.32
C LEU A 8 -45.04 27.42 -2.08
N GLN A 9 -45.73 28.24 -1.30
CA GLN A 9 -47.15 28.05 -1.01
C GLN A 9 -48.01 28.22 -2.27
N ARG A 10 -47.79 29.26 -3.07
CA ARG A 10 -48.48 29.43 -4.36
C ARG A 10 -48.17 28.32 -5.37
N TRP A 11 -46.89 27.82 -5.41
CA TRP A 11 -46.52 26.72 -6.25
C TRP A 11 -47.16 25.40 -5.82
N MET A 12 -47.33 25.21 -4.50
CA MET A 12 -47.99 24.02 -3.99
C MET A 12 -49.53 24.05 -4.16
N ASP A 13 -50.16 25.22 -4.20
CA ASP A 13 -51.63 25.34 -4.32
C ASP A 13 -52.18 24.78 -5.61
N ASP A 14 -51.39 24.78 -6.71
CA ASP A 14 -51.79 24.26 -8.02
C ASP A 14 -51.71 22.70 -8.12
N TYR A 15 -51.17 21.99 -7.08
CA TYR A 15 -51.08 20.55 -7.14
C TYR A 15 -52.16 19.83 -6.37
N SER A 16 -52.58 18.67 -6.92
CA SER A 16 -53.53 17.78 -6.21
C SER A 16 -52.94 17.31 -4.88
N ILE A 17 -53.79 17.05 -3.88
CA ILE A 17 -53.37 16.62 -2.52
C ILE A 17 -52.38 15.45 -2.56
N ARG A 18 -52.60 14.50 -3.48
CA ARG A 18 -51.66 13.36 -3.68
C ARG A 18 -50.25 13.80 -4.07
N LYS A 19 -50.15 14.79 -4.95
CA LYS A 19 -48.84 15.32 -5.38
C LYS A 19 -48.14 16.12 -4.25
N LYS A 20 -48.92 16.87 -3.47
CA LYS A 20 -48.44 17.61 -2.30
C LYS A 20 -47.81 16.67 -1.25
N LEU A 21 -48.52 15.57 -0.91
CA LEU A 21 -48.03 14.54 -0.02
C LEU A 21 -46.77 13.85 -0.55
N LEU A 22 -46.71 13.56 -1.82
CA LEU A 22 -45.54 12.93 -2.45
C LEU A 22 -44.33 13.87 -2.40
N ILE A 23 -44.50 15.17 -2.70
CA ILE A 23 -43.40 16.17 -2.64
C ILE A 23 -42.94 16.31 -1.19
N LEU A 24 -43.84 16.43 -0.22
CA LEU A 24 -43.50 16.50 1.20
C LEU A 24 -42.69 15.27 1.64
N TYR A 25 -43.13 14.09 1.22
CA TYR A 25 -42.42 12.84 1.50
C TYR A 25 -41.02 12.83 0.90
N VAL A 26 -40.87 13.19 -0.39
CA VAL A 26 -39.58 13.24 -1.05
C VAL A 26 -38.62 14.22 -0.35
N VAL A 27 -39.10 15.38 0.03
CA VAL A 27 -38.27 16.41 0.64
C VAL A 27 -37.95 16.10 2.11
N CYS A 28 -38.93 15.62 2.89
CA CYS A 28 -38.74 15.44 4.33
C CYS A 28 -38.18 14.07 4.71
N VAL A 29 -38.36 13.05 3.88
CA VAL A 29 -37.93 11.68 4.20
C VAL A 29 -36.82 11.21 3.26
N LEU A 30 -37.08 11.20 1.96
CA LEU A 30 -36.17 10.60 0.98
C LEU A 30 -34.89 11.43 0.81
N PHE A 31 -34.99 12.74 0.77
CA PHE A 31 -33.81 13.61 0.61
C PHE A 31 -32.83 13.53 1.81
N PRO A 32 -33.26 13.67 3.09
CA PRO A 32 -32.35 13.50 4.22
C PRO A 32 -31.74 12.10 4.29
N LEU A 33 -32.48 11.08 3.90
CA LEU A 33 -32.07 9.69 3.92
C LEU A 33 -30.98 9.42 2.87
N VAL A 34 -31.17 9.87 1.64
CA VAL A 34 -30.13 9.80 0.59
C VAL A 34 -28.89 10.60 0.97
N LEU A 35 -29.07 11.75 1.60
CA LEU A 35 -27.95 12.55 2.08
C LEU A 35 -27.17 11.81 3.19
N THR A 36 -27.85 11.15 4.11
CA THR A 36 -27.22 10.36 5.16
C THR A 36 -26.44 9.19 4.57
N ASP A 37 -27.02 8.49 3.60
CA ASP A 37 -26.33 7.38 2.89
C ASP A 37 -25.09 7.86 2.16
N ALA A 38 -25.17 8.99 1.47
CA ALA A 38 -24.01 9.58 0.80
C ALA A 38 -22.90 9.92 1.80
N VAL A 39 -23.23 10.46 2.98
CA VAL A 39 -22.25 10.74 4.04
C VAL A 39 -21.65 9.45 4.59
N ILE A 40 -22.46 8.42 4.84
CA ILE A 40 -21.96 7.12 5.32
C ILE A 40 -21.00 6.50 4.31
N LEU A 41 -21.38 6.46 3.03
CA LEU A 41 -20.52 5.93 1.98
C LEU A 41 -19.22 6.72 1.86
N TYR A 42 -19.29 8.05 1.93
CA TYR A 42 -18.10 8.89 1.91
C TYR A 42 -17.15 8.56 3.08
N ILE A 43 -17.68 8.42 4.29
CA ILE A 43 -16.87 8.06 5.48
C ILE A 43 -16.23 6.67 5.32
N VAL A 44 -16.99 5.69 4.80
CA VAL A 44 -16.47 4.32 4.57
C VAL A 44 -15.32 4.34 3.57
N PHE A 45 -15.49 5.00 2.41
CA PHE A 45 -14.44 5.10 1.41
C PHE A 45 -13.22 5.90 1.88
N ASP A 46 -13.43 6.97 2.66
CA ASP A 46 -12.30 7.75 3.21
C ASP A 46 -11.51 6.93 4.23
N ASN A 47 -12.19 6.23 5.13
CA ASN A 47 -11.55 5.34 6.09
C ASN A 47 -10.76 4.22 5.40
N GLU A 48 -11.32 3.62 4.34
CA GLU A 48 -10.64 2.58 3.58
C GLU A 48 -9.39 3.12 2.89
N HIS A 49 -9.50 4.30 2.28
CA HIS A 49 -8.36 4.96 1.67
C HIS A 49 -7.24 5.25 2.68
N GLN A 50 -7.59 5.74 3.87
CA GLN A 50 -6.63 5.96 4.95
C GLN A 50 -6.01 4.66 5.46
N GLN A 51 -6.79 3.59 5.54
CA GLN A 51 -6.30 2.28 5.95
C GLN A 51 -5.32 1.71 4.93
N GLN A 52 -5.63 1.79 3.63
CA GLN A 52 -4.73 1.39 2.55
C GLN A 52 -3.41 2.17 2.59
N GLN A 53 -3.45 3.49 2.81
CA GLN A 53 -2.23 4.29 2.95
C GLN A 53 -1.37 3.84 4.13
N LYS A 54 -1.97 3.52 5.27
CA LYS A 54 -1.25 2.98 6.44
C LYS A 54 -0.65 1.60 6.14
N GLU A 55 -1.38 0.75 5.43
CA GLU A 55 -0.90 -0.56 4.99
C GLU A 55 0.31 -0.41 4.06
N PHE A 56 0.24 0.45 3.06
CA PHE A 56 1.38 0.72 2.16
C PHE A 56 2.59 1.27 2.91
N ALA A 57 2.38 2.20 3.84
CA ALA A 57 3.46 2.71 4.67
C ALA A 57 4.08 1.61 5.56
N SER A 58 3.27 0.70 6.08
CA SER A 58 3.74 -0.46 6.86
C SER A 58 4.54 -1.44 6.00
N ILE A 59 4.07 -1.74 4.78
CA ILE A 59 4.79 -2.58 3.80
C ILE A 59 6.14 -1.95 3.47
N ALA A 60 6.18 -0.66 3.15
CA ALA A 60 7.43 0.04 2.86
C ALA A 60 8.42 -0.02 4.03
N SER A 61 7.93 0.17 5.27
CA SER A 61 8.78 0.07 6.46
C SER A 61 9.28 -1.35 6.71
N ALA A 62 8.48 -2.37 6.44
CA ALA A 62 8.88 -3.76 6.56
C ALA A 62 9.97 -4.14 5.53
N VAL A 63 9.81 -3.69 4.29
CA VAL A 63 10.80 -3.89 3.23
C VAL A 63 12.11 -3.18 3.55
N GLU A 64 12.04 -1.92 3.98
CA GLU A 64 13.21 -1.14 4.40
C GLU A 64 13.95 -1.83 5.56
N ALA A 65 13.21 -2.30 6.56
CA ALA A 65 13.78 -2.98 7.71
C ALA A 65 14.44 -4.33 7.32
N ASP A 66 13.83 -5.13 6.46
CA ASP A 66 14.41 -6.41 6.00
C ASP A 66 15.69 -6.18 5.19
N LEU A 67 15.69 -5.18 4.32
CA LEU A 67 16.87 -4.79 3.56
C LEU A 67 17.96 -4.25 4.47
N ALA A 68 17.61 -3.30 5.36
CA ALA A 68 18.54 -2.74 6.31
C ALA A 68 19.20 -3.85 7.15
N TYR A 69 18.42 -4.78 7.69
CA TYR A 69 18.93 -5.91 8.45
C TYR A 69 19.92 -6.77 7.65
N THR A 70 19.59 -7.08 6.38
CA THR A 70 20.44 -7.89 5.52
C THR A 70 21.79 -7.20 5.24
N PHE A 71 21.75 -5.91 4.98
CA PHE A 71 22.97 -5.14 4.70
C PHE A 71 23.74 -4.80 5.97
N GLU A 72 23.07 -4.58 7.10
CA GLU A 72 23.71 -4.30 8.39
C GLU A 72 24.62 -5.47 8.81
N GLU A 73 24.16 -6.72 8.65
CA GLU A 73 24.99 -7.90 8.91
C GLU A 73 26.29 -7.88 8.07
N ALA A 74 26.19 -7.55 6.78
CA ALA A 74 27.34 -7.43 5.88
C ALA A 74 28.24 -6.22 6.23
N ILE A 75 27.65 -5.09 6.63
CA ILE A 75 28.37 -3.89 7.06
C ILE A 75 29.15 -4.16 8.34
N ASP A 76 28.54 -4.78 9.33
CA ASP A 76 29.19 -5.12 10.61
C ASP A 76 30.34 -6.10 10.41
N PHE A 77 30.16 -7.08 9.53
CA PHE A 77 31.24 -7.96 9.14
C PHE A 77 32.40 -7.19 8.50
N THR A 78 32.13 -6.34 7.51
CA THR A 78 33.19 -5.56 6.85
C THR A 78 33.87 -4.60 7.81
N ASN A 79 33.16 -4.05 8.80
CA ASN A 79 33.73 -3.23 9.87
C ASN A 79 34.69 -4.06 10.76
N SER A 80 34.28 -5.26 11.13
CA SER A 80 35.11 -6.15 11.97
C SER A 80 36.35 -6.62 11.23
N VAL A 81 36.24 -6.91 9.93
CA VAL A 81 37.37 -7.26 9.07
C VAL A 81 38.33 -6.09 8.86
N TYR A 82 37.79 -4.89 8.69
CA TYR A 82 38.54 -3.66 8.49
C TYR A 82 39.55 -3.39 9.59
N ILE A 83 39.18 -3.66 10.85
CA ILE A 83 40.04 -3.50 12.04
C ILE A 83 40.81 -4.77 12.41
N ASN A 84 40.64 -5.87 11.69
CA ASN A 84 41.32 -7.12 11.98
C ASN A 84 42.79 -7.05 11.57
N ARG A 85 43.67 -6.83 12.53
CA ARG A 85 45.11 -6.67 12.27
C ARG A 85 45.75 -7.92 11.67
N THR A 86 45.40 -9.10 12.16
CA THR A 86 46.00 -10.37 11.69
C THR A 86 45.70 -10.60 10.21
N LEU A 87 44.46 -10.36 9.77
CA LEU A 87 44.06 -10.49 8.39
C LEU A 87 44.73 -9.43 7.50
N ASN A 88 44.79 -8.19 7.98
CA ASN A 88 45.46 -7.11 7.25
C ASN A 88 46.96 -7.41 7.04
N LEU A 89 47.66 -7.87 8.06
CA LEU A 89 49.08 -8.26 7.96
C LEU A 89 49.26 -9.46 7.01
N PHE A 90 48.39 -10.47 7.07
CA PHE A 90 48.43 -11.61 6.19
C PHE A 90 48.35 -11.20 4.71
N LEU A 91 47.48 -10.26 4.35
CA LEU A 91 47.36 -9.76 2.98
C LEU A 91 48.57 -8.98 2.48
N GLU A 92 49.38 -8.43 3.41
CA GLU A 92 50.56 -7.62 3.07
C GLU A 92 51.89 -8.39 3.14
N GLN A 93 51.94 -9.50 3.89
CA GLN A 93 53.20 -10.23 4.12
C GLN A 93 53.68 -10.93 2.84
N SER A 94 54.98 -11.11 2.74
CA SER A 94 55.59 -11.89 1.67
C SER A 94 55.67 -13.35 2.04
N PHE A 95 55.47 -14.25 1.06
CA PHE A 95 55.55 -15.70 1.24
C PHE A 95 56.67 -16.26 0.42
N SER A 96 57.45 -17.18 1.01
CA SER A 96 58.61 -17.79 0.34
C SER A 96 58.18 -18.82 -0.72
N SER A 97 56.94 -19.31 -0.65
CA SER A 97 56.37 -20.29 -1.59
C SER A 97 54.87 -20.30 -1.59
N PRO A 98 54.26 -20.79 -2.67
CA PRO A 98 52.81 -21.00 -2.70
C PRO A 98 52.29 -21.94 -1.59
N LEU A 99 53.12 -22.90 -1.19
CA LEU A 99 52.73 -23.84 -0.10
C LEU A 99 52.60 -23.12 1.23
N GLU A 100 53.53 -22.25 1.56
CA GLU A 100 53.53 -21.43 2.78
C GLU A 100 52.27 -20.54 2.80
N PHE A 101 51.93 -19.90 1.68
CA PHE A 101 50.70 -19.15 1.57
C PHE A 101 49.46 -20.02 1.89
N PHE A 102 49.35 -21.22 1.33
CA PHE A 102 48.23 -22.12 1.55
C PHE A 102 48.15 -22.58 3.02
N GLU A 103 49.25 -22.88 3.67
CA GLU A 103 49.31 -23.28 5.05
C GLU A 103 48.84 -22.14 5.97
N GLU A 104 49.31 -20.92 5.76
CA GLU A 104 48.87 -19.75 6.52
C GLU A 104 47.42 -19.34 6.21
N SER A 105 46.99 -19.39 4.96
CA SER A 105 45.60 -19.05 4.55
C SER A 105 44.56 -20.00 5.15
N ARG A 106 44.95 -21.25 5.40
CA ARG A 106 44.08 -22.28 6.00
C ARG A 106 43.58 -21.86 7.38
N ARG A 107 44.32 -21.08 8.14
CA ARG A 107 43.87 -20.56 9.44
C ARG A 107 42.64 -19.71 9.32
N PHE A 108 42.56 -18.88 8.29
CA PHE A 108 41.41 -18.03 8.02
C PHE A 108 40.22 -18.80 7.48
N SER A 109 40.44 -19.83 6.67
CA SER A 109 39.40 -20.69 6.15
C SER A 109 38.72 -21.54 7.24
N THR A 110 39.42 -21.79 8.36
CA THR A 110 38.90 -22.52 9.52
C THR A 110 38.44 -21.59 10.65
N ASP A 111 38.63 -20.29 10.54
CA ASP A 111 38.15 -19.31 11.51
C ASP A 111 36.62 -19.29 11.53
N PRO A 112 35.98 -19.55 12.68
CA PRO A 112 34.53 -19.54 12.79
C PRO A 112 33.89 -18.20 12.39
N PHE A 113 34.57 -17.09 12.62
CA PHE A 113 34.09 -15.77 12.27
C PHE A 113 34.00 -15.59 10.75
N LEU A 114 35.06 -15.94 10.00
CA LEU A 114 35.06 -15.88 8.53
C LEU A 114 34.22 -17.00 7.91
N GLY A 115 34.20 -18.17 8.50
CA GLY A 115 33.41 -19.32 8.03
C GLY A 115 31.90 -19.10 8.17
N ASN A 116 31.46 -18.45 9.23
CA ASN A 116 30.04 -18.14 9.43
C ASN A 116 29.51 -17.11 8.41
N MET A 117 30.36 -16.18 7.99
CA MET A 117 29.96 -15.20 6.97
C MET A 117 30.00 -15.78 5.55
N ASN A 118 30.84 -16.77 5.29
CA ASN A 118 30.84 -17.46 3.99
C ASN A 118 29.75 -18.54 4.01
N SER A 119 28.50 -18.10 4.06
CA SER A 119 27.29 -18.91 4.21
C SER A 119 26.45 -18.88 2.94
N GLU A 120 25.28 -19.51 2.99
CA GLU A 120 24.31 -19.42 1.88
C GLU A 120 23.81 -17.98 1.60
N ARG A 121 24.02 -17.03 2.54
CA ARG A 121 23.58 -15.65 2.38
C ARG A 121 24.65 -14.74 1.81
N PHE A 122 25.93 -14.98 2.16
CA PHE A 122 27.02 -14.13 1.80
C PHE A 122 28.22 -14.96 1.30
N GLN A 123 28.89 -14.44 0.29
CA GLN A 123 30.19 -14.93 -0.15
C GLN A 123 31.22 -13.83 0.08
N VAL A 124 32.29 -14.15 0.78
CA VAL A 124 33.34 -13.20 1.16
C VAL A 124 34.60 -13.50 0.36
N MET A 125 35.23 -12.47 -0.19
CA MET A 125 36.51 -12.52 -0.87
C MET A 125 37.38 -11.35 -0.44
N PHE A 126 38.67 -11.61 -0.28
CA PHE A 126 39.70 -10.62 0.01
C PHE A 126 40.60 -10.47 -1.19
N TYR A 127 40.83 -9.23 -1.58
CA TYR A 127 41.74 -8.89 -2.69
C TYR A 127 42.90 -8.08 -2.14
N GLY A 128 44.11 -8.45 -2.50
CA GLY A 128 45.33 -7.77 -2.09
C GLY A 128 46.26 -7.47 -3.28
N ASP A 129 46.87 -6.30 -3.25
CA ASP A 129 47.96 -5.93 -4.17
C ASP A 129 49.27 -6.57 -3.67
N ASN A 130 49.34 -7.91 -3.77
CA ASN A 130 50.43 -8.71 -3.31
C ASN A 130 50.63 -9.90 -4.26
N ASP A 131 51.78 -9.92 -4.94
CA ASP A 131 52.12 -10.92 -5.94
C ASP A 131 52.26 -12.33 -5.38
N ASP A 132 52.55 -12.47 -4.08
CA ASP A 132 52.68 -13.75 -3.40
C ASP A 132 51.31 -14.41 -3.07
N ILE A 133 50.20 -13.67 -3.23
CA ILE A 133 48.87 -14.24 -3.07
C ILE A 133 48.56 -15.20 -4.19
N VAL A 134 48.14 -16.41 -3.83
CA VAL A 134 47.65 -17.42 -4.80
C VAL A 134 46.13 -17.37 -4.83
N ASN A 135 45.58 -17.11 -6.02
CA ASN A 135 44.13 -17.02 -6.21
C ASN A 135 43.41 -18.31 -5.84
N GLY A 136 42.53 -18.23 -4.84
CA GLY A 136 41.68 -19.36 -4.42
C GLY A 136 41.13 -19.20 -3.03
N GLY A 137 40.02 -19.88 -2.77
CA GLY A 137 39.31 -19.81 -1.50
C GLY A 137 38.79 -18.41 -1.16
N LEU A 138 39.28 -17.85 -0.08
CA LEU A 138 38.89 -16.49 0.37
C LEU A 138 39.78 -15.39 -0.22
N PHE A 139 40.94 -15.70 -0.80
CA PHE A 139 41.98 -14.75 -1.12
C PHE A 139 42.29 -14.72 -2.63
N TYR A 140 42.44 -13.54 -3.17
CA TYR A 140 42.70 -13.28 -4.59
C TYR A 140 43.63 -12.10 -4.74
N ARG A 141 44.42 -12.12 -5.82
CA ARG A 141 45.20 -10.97 -6.22
C ARG A 141 44.33 -9.88 -6.80
N LEU A 142 44.64 -8.64 -6.48
CA LEU A 142 43.89 -7.47 -6.95
C LEU A 142 43.99 -7.34 -8.48
N ASP A 143 45.12 -7.65 -9.09
CA ASP A 143 45.32 -7.60 -10.54
C ASP A 143 44.31 -8.47 -11.33
N SER A 144 43.84 -9.56 -10.72
CA SER A 144 42.85 -10.44 -11.35
C SER A 144 41.46 -9.81 -11.57
N VAL A 145 41.17 -8.70 -10.91
CA VAL A 145 39.84 -8.05 -10.92
C VAL A 145 39.90 -6.53 -11.09
N ALA A 146 41.09 -5.93 -11.09
CA ALA A 146 41.27 -4.47 -11.16
C ALA A 146 40.58 -3.85 -12.38
N ASP A 147 40.61 -4.53 -13.53
CA ASP A 147 39.96 -4.10 -14.77
C ASP A 147 38.48 -4.55 -14.89
N SER A 148 37.93 -5.19 -13.87
CA SER A 148 36.53 -5.59 -13.90
C SER A 148 35.59 -4.38 -13.82
N THR A 149 34.43 -4.48 -14.46
CA THR A 149 33.39 -3.42 -14.41
C THR A 149 33.03 -3.07 -12.98
N LEU A 150 33.03 -4.05 -12.07
CA LEU A 150 32.76 -3.90 -10.66
C LEU A 150 33.76 -2.98 -9.95
N PHE A 151 35.06 -3.23 -10.12
CA PHE A 151 36.10 -2.41 -9.48
C PHE A 151 36.21 -1.03 -10.12
N LEU A 152 36.03 -0.93 -11.45
CA LEU A 152 35.97 0.37 -12.14
C LEU A 152 34.80 1.23 -11.63
N GLU A 153 33.62 0.64 -11.42
CA GLU A 153 32.48 1.33 -10.85
C GLU A 153 32.73 1.76 -9.40
N TYR A 154 33.36 0.89 -8.60
CA TYR A 154 33.76 1.22 -7.22
C TYR A 154 34.71 2.44 -7.18
N GLN A 155 35.73 2.44 -8.02
CA GLN A 155 36.71 3.54 -8.07
C GLN A 155 36.08 4.87 -8.46
N GLN A 156 35.06 4.85 -9.35
CA GLN A 156 34.35 6.07 -9.75
C GLN A 156 33.54 6.69 -8.62
N LYS A 157 33.13 5.89 -7.62
CA LYS A 157 32.31 6.38 -6.50
C LYS A 157 33.11 7.10 -5.42
N ASP A 158 34.45 6.97 -5.40
CA ASP A 158 35.37 7.63 -4.44
C ASP A 158 34.91 7.52 -2.97
N ARG A 159 34.52 6.31 -2.56
CA ARG A 159 34.04 6.00 -1.22
C ARG A 159 34.81 4.82 -0.63
N ASP A 160 35.01 4.83 0.69
CA ASP A 160 35.64 3.72 1.40
C ASP A 160 34.84 2.42 1.32
N MET A 161 33.53 2.54 1.31
CA MET A 161 32.59 1.42 1.20
C MET A 161 31.41 1.79 0.30
N THR A 162 31.03 0.88 -0.59
CA THR A 162 29.87 1.07 -1.49
C THR A 162 29.17 -0.25 -1.78
N VAL A 163 27.91 -0.14 -2.18
CA VAL A 163 27.10 -1.25 -2.69
C VAL A 163 26.94 -1.11 -4.20
N ILE A 164 27.21 -2.16 -4.93
CA ILE A 164 27.11 -2.21 -6.39
C ILE A 164 26.20 -3.36 -6.79
N PHE A 165 25.29 -3.09 -7.70
CA PHE A 165 24.45 -4.09 -8.33
C PHE A 165 25.09 -4.52 -9.65
N ASN A 166 25.66 -5.70 -9.66
CA ASN A 166 26.31 -6.24 -10.83
C ASN A 166 25.34 -7.08 -11.68
N TYR A 167 25.23 -6.74 -12.95
CA TYR A 167 24.49 -7.48 -13.95
C TYR A 167 25.48 -8.01 -15.00
N LYS A 168 25.57 -9.32 -15.14
CA LYS A 168 26.32 -9.89 -16.26
C LYS A 168 25.54 -9.63 -17.55
N GLU A 169 26.05 -8.72 -18.39
CA GLU A 169 25.37 -8.16 -19.55
C GLU A 169 24.88 -9.21 -20.58
N ASN A 170 25.56 -10.34 -20.69
CA ASN A 170 25.27 -11.33 -21.74
C ASN A 170 24.03 -12.20 -21.48
N ASN A 171 23.41 -12.14 -20.29
CA ASN A 171 22.23 -12.93 -19.96
C ASN A 171 21.37 -12.26 -18.87
N ILE A 172 20.89 -11.06 -19.16
CA ILE A 172 20.09 -10.23 -18.25
C ILE A 172 18.80 -10.95 -17.77
N ASN A 173 18.37 -11.96 -18.50
CA ASN A 173 17.14 -12.70 -18.22
C ASN A 173 17.27 -13.81 -17.16
N VAL A 174 18.48 -14.10 -16.66
CA VAL A 174 18.70 -15.14 -15.66
C VAL A 174 19.02 -14.50 -14.32
N VAL A 175 18.15 -14.69 -13.36
CA VAL A 175 18.27 -14.15 -11.98
C VAL A 175 19.62 -14.53 -11.34
N SER A 176 20.16 -15.71 -11.66
CA SER A 176 21.47 -16.18 -11.18
C SER A 176 22.67 -15.36 -11.65
N ASN A 177 22.50 -14.49 -12.65
CA ASN A 177 23.57 -13.63 -13.15
C ASN A 177 23.62 -12.25 -12.47
N ARG A 178 22.72 -12.01 -11.54
CA ARG A 178 22.67 -10.78 -10.76
C ARG A 178 23.31 -11.01 -9.40
N THR A 179 24.17 -10.09 -9.03
CA THR A 179 24.81 -10.09 -7.71
C THR A 179 24.76 -8.70 -7.09
N ILE A 180 24.59 -8.67 -5.80
CA ILE A 180 24.73 -7.45 -5.02
C ILE A 180 26.07 -7.56 -4.32
N VAL A 181 26.94 -6.61 -4.57
CA VAL A 181 28.31 -6.66 -4.08
C VAL A 181 28.59 -5.45 -3.22
N MET A 182 29.05 -5.70 -2.01
CA MET A 182 29.57 -4.66 -1.13
C MET A 182 31.09 -4.71 -1.21
N ILE A 183 31.72 -3.60 -1.53
CA ILE A 183 33.18 -3.45 -1.59
C ILE A 183 33.60 -2.45 -0.53
N ARG A 184 34.64 -2.82 0.23
CA ARG A 184 35.28 -1.93 1.17
C ARG A 184 36.78 -1.98 1.05
N ARG A 185 37.41 -0.80 1.00
CA ARG A 185 38.86 -0.66 1.08
C ARG A 185 39.32 -0.91 2.52
N MET A 186 40.41 -1.73 2.66
CA MET A 186 40.97 -2.12 3.94
C MET A 186 42.24 -1.29 4.23
N ASP A 187 42.09 -0.01 4.52
CA ASP A 187 43.21 0.94 4.70
C ASP A 187 43.43 1.39 6.16
N TYR A 188 42.82 0.69 7.13
CA TYR A 188 43.01 0.98 8.56
C TYR A 188 44.49 0.77 8.99
N TYR A 189 45.08 -0.35 8.54
CA TYR A 189 46.52 -0.64 8.72
C TYR A 189 47.22 -0.45 7.39
N ARG A 190 48.15 0.49 7.30
CA ARG A 190 48.90 0.83 6.07
C ARG A 190 50.39 0.58 6.29
N ASP A 191 50.73 -0.60 6.80
CA ASP A 191 52.13 -0.89 7.17
C ASP A 191 53.04 -0.98 5.93
N LEU A 192 52.59 -1.57 4.81
CA LEU A 192 53.32 -1.74 3.59
C LEU A 192 52.78 -0.97 2.38
N GLN A 193 51.75 -0.14 2.58
CA GLN A 193 51.11 0.68 1.55
C GLN A 193 50.49 -0.14 0.38
N LYS A 194 50.24 -1.44 0.59
CA LYS A 194 49.55 -2.29 -0.38
C LYS A 194 48.05 -2.06 -0.36
N GLU A 195 47.41 -2.04 -1.51
CA GLU A 195 45.98 -1.93 -1.60
C GLU A 195 45.29 -3.24 -1.23
N LYS A 196 44.26 -3.16 -0.43
CA LYS A 196 43.49 -4.31 0.06
C LYS A 196 42.01 -4.00 0.06
N TYR A 197 41.22 -4.98 -0.34
CA TYR A 197 39.76 -4.84 -0.40
C TYR A 197 39.10 -6.09 0.18
N VAL A 198 38.00 -5.90 0.89
CA VAL A 198 37.03 -6.95 1.18
C VAL A 198 35.82 -6.75 0.29
N VAL A 199 35.41 -7.84 -0.31
CA VAL A 199 34.25 -7.92 -1.21
C VAL A 199 33.28 -8.93 -0.60
N VAL A 200 32.08 -8.45 -0.24
CA VAL A 200 31.00 -9.29 0.26
C VAL A 200 29.92 -9.32 -0.80
N THR A 201 29.69 -10.50 -1.36
CA THR A 201 28.61 -10.73 -2.31
C THR A 201 27.38 -11.23 -1.55
N VAL A 202 26.29 -10.51 -1.65
CA VAL A 202 24.99 -10.91 -1.10
C VAL A 202 24.31 -11.85 -2.10
N ASP A 203 23.78 -12.98 -1.63
CA ASP A 203 23.01 -13.89 -2.48
C ASP A 203 21.71 -13.23 -2.92
N TYR A 204 21.72 -12.74 -4.15
CA TYR A 204 20.60 -12.09 -4.78
C TYR A 204 19.37 -13.02 -4.91
N VAL A 205 19.58 -14.31 -5.19
CA VAL A 205 18.50 -15.28 -5.38
C VAL A 205 17.73 -15.50 -4.09
N ASN A 206 18.46 -15.67 -2.98
CA ASN A 206 17.85 -15.84 -1.66
C ASN A 206 17.14 -14.55 -1.20
N LEU A 207 17.72 -13.40 -1.46
CA LEU A 207 17.09 -12.11 -1.15
C LEU A 207 15.76 -11.95 -1.90
N VAL A 208 15.75 -12.20 -3.21
CA VAL A 208 14.53 -12.12 -4.04
C VAL A 208 13.49 -13.14 -3.60
N ARG A 209 13.92 -14.37 -3.29
CA ARG A 209 12.99 -15.42 -2.80
C ARG A 209 12.33 -15.00 -1.51
N ARG A 210 13.11 -14.54 -0.53
CA ARG A 210 12.55 -14.02 0.74
C ARG A 210 11.56 -12.89 0.49
N PHE A 211 11.90 -11.98 -0.40
CA PHE A 211 11.04 -10.86 -0.77
C PHE A 211 9.73 -11.31 -1.45
N GLN A 212 9.78 -12.34 -2.29
CA GLN A 212 8.60 -12.95 -2.91
C GLN A 212 7.74 -13.75 -1.91
N ASP A 213 8.38 -14.39 -0.93
CA ASP A 213 7.68 -15.13 0.13
C ASP A 213 6.94 -14.20 1.11
N MET A 214 7.36 -12.95 1.21
CA MET A 214 6.61 -11.90 1.88
C MET A 214 5.37 -11.55 1.04
N ARG A 215 4.25 -12.24 1.30
CA ARG A 215 2.99 -12.07 0.56
C ARG A 215 2.35 -10.73 0.89
N TYR A 216 2.88 -9.67 0.32
CA TYR A 216 2.25 -8.35 0.40
C TYR A 216 1.00 -8.31 -0.48
N ASN A 217 -0.05 -7.64 0.00
CA ASN A 217 -1.30 -7.46 -0.75
C ASN A 217 -1.15 -6.50 -1.95
N ALA A 218 0.02 -5.90 -2.13
CA ALA A 218 0.33 -4.97 -3.21
C ALA A 218 1.63 -5.34 -3.91
N PRO A 219 1.78 -5.06 -5.22
CA PRO A 219 3.05 -5.17 -5.90
C PRO A 219 4.04 -4.14 -5.34
N VAL A 220 5.19 -4.63 -4.92
CA VAL A 220 6.29 -3.82 -4.38
C VAL A 220 7.51 -3.97 -5.25
N MET A 221 8.20 -2.88 -5.51
CA MET A 221 9.44 -2.83 -6.27
C MET A 221 10.49 -2.10 -5.49
N VAL A 222 11.70 -2.60 -5.54
CA VAL A 222 12.89 -1.92 -5.04
C VAL A 222 13.75 -1.55 -6.23
N CYS A 223 14.09 -0.27 -6.32
CA CYS A 223 14.82 0.31 -7.44
C CYS A 223 16.13 0.96 -6.97
N SER A 224 17.12 0.98 -7.85
CA SER A 224 18.32 1.81 -7.74
C SER A 224 18.43 2.65 -9.00
N GLY A 225 18.36 3.98 -8.87
CA GLY A 225 18.19 4.86 -10.02
C GLY A 225 16.96 4.46 -10.85
N ASP A 226 17.17 4.23 -12.14
CA ASP A 226 16.12 3.87 -13.10
C ASP A 226 15.90 2.36 -13.23
N ARG A 227 16.60 1.53 -12.43
CA ARG A 227 16.56 0.07 -12.55
C ARG A 227 15.78 -0.57 -11.42
N ILE A 228 14.86 -1.45 -11.75
CA ILE A 228 14.22 -2.33 -10.79
C ILE A 228 15.19 -3.44 -10.41
N LEU A 229 15.52 -3.51 -9.13
CA LEU A 229 16.40 -4.53 -8.59
C LEU A 229 15.64 -5.82 -8.35
N PHE A 230 14.50 -5.72 -7.64
CA PHE A 230 13.64 -6.87 -7.37
C PHE A 230 12.20 -6.43 -7.10
N THR A 231 11.29 -7.38 -7.28
CA THR A 231 9.85 -7.19 -7.09
C THR A 231 9.21 -8.47 -6.59
N ASN A 232 8.11 -8.35 -5.85
CA ASN A 232 7.26 -9.47 -5.48
C ASN A 232 6.22 -9.84 -6.54
N ASP A 233 6.10 -9.05 -7.61
CA ASP A 233 5.21 -9.36 -8.73
C ASP A 233 5.87 -10.36 -9.67
N GLY A 234 5.39 -11.62 -9.65
CA GLY A 234 5.89 -12.71 -10.48
C GLY A 234 5.71 -12.50 -11.99
N ASN A 235 4.88 -11.55 -12.41
CA ASN A 235 4.67 -11.20 -13.83
C ASN A 235 5.74 -10.25 -14.36
N LEU A 236 6.42 -9.53 -13.47
CA LEU A 236 7.50 -8.61 -13.84
C LEU A 236 8.81 -9.36 -13.99
N ARG A 237 8.99 -10.00 -15.14
CA ARG A 237 10.23 -10.65 -15.51
C ARG A 237 11.22 -9.64 -16.09
N THR A 238 12.23 -9.28 -15.31
CA THR A 238 13.64 -9.21 -15.70
C THR A 238 14.21 -8.06 -16.53
N LYS A 239 13.46 -7.20 -17.18
CA LYS A 239 14.00 -6.09 -18.00
C LYS A 239 13.07 -4.88 -18.01
N ILE A 240 12.58 -4.52 -16.87
CA ILE A 240 11.71 -3.37 -16.87
C ILE A 240 12.52 -2.22 -16.33
N ASP A 241 12.93 -1.35 -17.24
CA ASP A 241 13.46 -0.06 -16.87
C ASP A 241 12.39 0.69 -16.09
N TYR A 242 12.78 1.39 -15.06
CA TYR A 242 11.89 2.17 -14.19
C TYR A 242 10.94 3.07 -15.01
N GLU A 243 11.42 3.71 -16.07
CA GLU A 243 10.60 4.55 -16.96
C GLU A 243 9.48 3.79 -17.67
N TYR A 244 9.67 2.51 -17.95
CA TYR A 244 8.68 1.68 -18.64
C TYR A 244 7.50 1.31 -17.73
N LEU A 245 7.72 1.20 -16.42
CA LEU A 245 6.67 0.88 -15.43
C LEU A 245 5.95 2.10 -14.88
N THR A 246 6.52 3.27 -15.03
CA THR A 246 5.95 4.51 -14.54
C THR A 246 4.89 5.10 -15.47
N GLY A 247 3.86 4.35 -15.75
CA GLY A 247 2.58 5.03 -15.75
C GLY A 247 2.41 5.59 -14.32
N LYS A 248 2.70 6.88 -14.12
CA LYS A 248 2.66 7.58 -12.81
C LYS A 248 1.34 7.35 -12.05
N GLU A 249 0.31 6.89 -12.73
CA GLU A 249 -1.04 6.64 -12.22
C GLU A 249 -1.12 5.42 -11.29
N ASN A 250 -0.17 4.49 -11.37
CA ASN A 250 -0.24 3.24 -10.61
C ASN A 250 0.61 3.24 -9.34
N ILE A 251 1.49 4.22 -9.13
CA ILE A 251 2.31 4.32 -7.93
C ILE A 251 1.47 4.95 -6.82
N ARG A 252 1.35 4.25 -5.69
CA ARG A 252 0.59 4.69 -4.52
C ARG A 252 1.46 5.20 -3.41
N LEU A 253 2.67 4.66 -3.29
CA LEU A 253 3.66 5.11 -2.32
C LEU A 253 5.05 4.99 -2.92
N GLU A 254 5.84 6.02 -2.70
CA GLU A 254 7.25 6.10 -3.03
C GLU A 254 8.03 6.47 -1.77
N ARG A 255 9.08 5.71 -1.46
CA ARG A 255 9.93 5.95 -0.31
C ARG A 255 11.39 5.76 -0.67
N ASP A 256 12.19 6.78 -0.45
CA ASP A 256 13.64 6.71 -0.59
C ASP A 256 14.29 6.24 0.71
N PHE A 257 15.33 5.40 0.59
CA PHE A 257 16.19 4.99 1.69
C PHE A 257 17.63 4.83 1.19
N PHE A 258 18.58 4.72 2.12
CA PHE A 258 20.00 4.69 1.78
C PHE A 258 20.69 3.49 2.42
N ILE A 259 21.53 2.82 1.64
CA ILE A 259 22.43 1.76 2.11
C ILE A 259 23.84 2.15 1.71
N CYS A 260 24.75 2.28 2.67
CA CYS A 260 26.13 2.74 2.43
C CYS A 260 26.22 4.04 1.64
N GLY A 261 25.24 4.94 1.81
CA GLY A 261 25.14 6.20 1.08
C GLY A 261 24.60 6.07 -0.36
N GLU A 262 24.33 4.86 -0.84
CA GLU A 262 23.67 4.65 -2.13
C GLU A 262 22.16 4.80 -1.99
N PRO A 263 21.50 5.55 -2.89
CA PRO A 263 20.07 5.76 -2.84
C PRO A 263 19.33 4.55 -3.41
N PHE A 264 18.33 4.11 -2.66
CA PHE A 264 17.35 3.11 -3.09
C PHE A 264 15.96 3.67 -2.94
N ARG A 265 15.04 3.15 -3.76
CA ARG A 265 13.64 3.58 -3.77
C ARG A 265 12.72 2.39 -3.70
N ILE A 266 11.79 2.43 -2.77
CA ILE A 266 10.68 1.48 -2.65
C ILE A 266 9.47 2.10 -3.32
N LEU A 267 8.91 1.38 -4.29
CA LEU A 267 7.68 1.72 -4.98
C LEU A 267 6.62 0.69 -4.63
N ILE A 268 5.46 1.16 -4.17
CA ILE A 268 4.28 0.32 -3.97
C ILE A 268 3.25 0.71 -5.00
N MET A 269 2.84 -0.27 -5.78
CA MET A 269 1.86 -0.06 -6.84
C MET A 269 0.45 -0.43 -6.37
N GLN A 270 -0.54 0.10 -7.07
CA GLN A 270 -1.92 -0.28 -6.83
C GLN A 270 -2.11 -1.77 -7.15
N PRO A 271 -2.77 -2.54 -6.25
CA PRO A 271 -3.15 -3.93 -6.55
C PRO A 271 -3.96 -4.02 -7.85
N SER A 272 -3.73 -5.09 -8.60
CA SER A 272 -4.48 -5.36 -9.83
C SER A 272 -5.97 -5.53 -9.50
N GLY A 273 -6.80 -4.57 -9.93
CA GLY A 273 -8.25 -4.58 -9.65
C GLY A 273 -8.83 -3.19 -9.40
N GLY A 274 -8.00 -2.19 -9.14
CA GLY A 274 -8.43 -0.80 -8.95
C GLY A 274 -9.40 -0.64 -7.76
N ILE A 275 -10.48 0.13 -7.96
CA ILE A 275 -11.53 0.38 -6.95
C ILE A 275 -12.58 -0.75 -6.93
N LEU A 276 -12.61 -1.62 -7.96
CA LEU A 276 -13.61 -2.69 -8.09
C LEU A 276 -13.65 -3.70 -6.93
N PRO A 277 -12.51 -4.19 -6.39
CA PRO A 277 -12.52 -5.07 -5.22
C PRO A 277 -13.15 -4.41 -4.00
N SER A 278 -12.85 -3.16 -3.75
CA SER A 278 -13.40 -2.37 -2.64
C SER A 278 -14.92 -2.21 -2.72
N ILE A 279 -15.45 -1.98 -3.93
CA ILE A 279 -16.90 -1.96 -4.17
C ILE A 279 -17.50 -3.35 -3.96
N GLN A 280 -16.80 -4.40 -4.32
CA GLN A 280 -17.27 -5.78 -4.17
C GLN A 280 -17.33 -6.20 -2.69
N ASP A 281 -16.37 -5.79 -1.89
CA ASP A 281 -16.35 -6.04 -0.43
C ASP A 281 -17.49 -5.31 0.29
N HIS A 282 -17.87 -4.12 -0.19
CA HIS A 282 -18.98 -3.34 0.36
C HIS A 282 -20.30 -3.50 -0.40
N PHE A 283 -20.36 -4.38 -1.41
CA PHE A 283 -21.54 -4.56 -2.26
C PHE A 283 -22.80 -4.88 -1.46
N LEU A 284 -22.66 -5.74 -0.44
CA LEU A 284 -23.79 -6.14 0.40
C LEU A 284 -24.32 -4.96 1.23
N LEU A 285 -23.43 -4.12 1.75
CA LEU A 285 -23.79 -2.89 2.47
C LEU A 285 -24.50 -1.90 1.55
N ILE A 286 -23.94 -1.65 0.36
CA ILE A 286 -24.54 -0.75 -0.63
C ILE A 286 -25.92 -1.28 -1.05
N LEU A 287 -26.03 -2.59 -1.32
CA LEU A 287 -27.30 -3.22 -1.68
C LEU A 287 -28.35 -3.08 -0.57
N CYS A 288 -27.96 -3.33 0.71
CA CYS A 288 -28.86 -3.16 1.84
C CYS A 288 -29.33 -1.70 1.99
N LEU A 289 -28.44 -0.72 1.85
CA LEU A 289 -28.79 0.70 1.87
C LEU A 289 -29.81 1.04 0.79
N ILE A 290 -29.57 0.63 -0.46
CA ILE A 290 -30.50 0.86 -1.56
C ILE A 290 -31.84 0.17 -1.29
N LEU A 291 -31.83 -1.07 -0.83
CA LEU A 291 -33.04 -1.85 -0.60
C LEU A 291 -33.90 -1.24 0.52
N VAL A 292 -33.30 -0.86 1.63
CA VAL A 292 -34.01 -0.24 2.76
C VAL A 292 -34.49 1.15 2.38
N ASN A 293 -33.65 1.96 1.75
CA ASN A 293 -33.92 3.37 1.55
C ASN A 293 -34.76 3.69 0.32
N VAL A 294 -34.85 2.79 -0.65
CA VAL A 294 -35.67 2.97 -1.86
C VAL A 294 -36.92 2.09 -1.80
N LEU A 295 -36.79 0.79 -1.54
CA LEU A 295 -37.92 -0.12 -1.62
C LEU A 295 -38.89 0.02 -0.46
N LEU A 296 -38.42 0.22 0.79
CA LEU A 296 -39.27 0.33 1.94
C LEU A 296 -40.16 1.58 1.89
N PRO A 297 -39.67 2.78 1.51
CA PRO A 297 -40.48 3.94 1.31
C PRO A 297 -41.49 3.80 0.14
N LEU A 298 -41.06 3.21 -0.97
CA LEU A 298 -41.96 2.97 -2.10
C LEU A 298 -43.11 2.02 -1.71
N ALA A 299 -42.81 0.99 -0.92
CA ALA A 299 -43.83 0.10 -0.39
C ALA A 299 -44.82 0.83 0.54
N LEU A 300 -44.29 1.69 1.45
CA LEU A 300 -45.11 2.49 2.33
C LEU A 300 -45.99 3.48 1.57
N VAL A 301 -45.47 4.20 0.59
CA VAL A 301 -46.27 5.12 -0.25
C VAL A 301 -47.33 4.35 -1.02
N SER A 302 -47.02 3.17 -1.54
CA SER A 302 -47.97 2.30 -2.23
C SER A 302 -49.10 1.85 -1.29
N LEU A 303 -48.77 1.43 -0.07
CA LEU A 303 -49.75 1.01 0.94
C LEU A 303 -50.68 2.18 1.34
N ILE A 304 -50.08 3.35 1.61
CA ILE A 304 -50.85 4.57 1.95
C ILE A 304 -51.76 4.95 0.78
N ASN A 305 -51.26 5.01 -0.43
CA ASN A 305 -52.07 5.34 -1.60
C ASN A 305 -53.26 4.35 -1.77
N ARG A 306 -53.00 3.06 -1.55
CA ARG A 306 -54.04 2.04 -1.64
C ARG A 306 -55.08 2.20 -0.57
N SER A 307 -54.66 2.47 0.67
CA SER A 307 -55.56 2.71 1.79
C SER A 307 -56.44 3.98 1.59
N PHE A 308 -55.79 5.07 1.14
CA PHE A 308 -56.56 6.31 0.84
C PHE A 308 -57.51 6.16 -0.35
N ALA A 309 -57.09 5.44 -1.41
CA ALA A 309 -57.96 5.21 -2.59
C ALA A 309 -59.15 4.36 -2.22
N GLN A 310 -59.00 3.37 -1.34
CA GLN A 310 -60.12 2.55 -0.84
C GLN A 310 -61.12 3.38 -0.04
N ARG A 311 -60.62 4.19 0.95
CA ARG A 311 -61.49 5.02 1.75
C ARG A 311 -62.22 6.13 0.97
N LEU A 312 -61.55 6.75 0.00
CA LEU A 312 -62.15 7.70 -0.92
C LEU A 312 -63.19 7.05 -1.80
N GLY A 313 -62.96 5.80 -2.25
CA GLY A 313 -63.93 5.02 -3.02
C GLY A 313 -65.17 4.66 -2.16
N GLU A 314 -64.97 4.28 -0.91
CA GLU A 314 -66.07 4.01 0.03
C GLU A 314 -66.87 5.29 0.36
N LEU A 315 -66.21 6.45 0.51
CA LEU A 315 -66.85 7.75 0.68
C LEU A 315 -67.65 8.13 -0.58
N SER A 316 -67.04 7.98 -1.78
CA SER A 316 -67.76 8.28 -3.03
C SER A 316 -68.99 7.40 -3.21
N THR A 317 -68.91 6.12 -2.88
CA THR A 317 -70.06 5.21 -2.97
C THR A 317 -71.10 5.47 -1.86
N ALA A 318 -70.67 5.99 -0.71
CA ALA A 318 -71.57 6.44 0.34
C ALA A 318 -72.32 7.75 -0.05
N PHE A 319 -71.61 8.68 -0.71
CA PHE A 319 -72.21 9.90 -1.24
C PHE A 319 -73.26 9.63 -2.33
N ASP A 320 -73.01 8.65 -3.20
CA ASP A 320 -74.00 8.26 -4.25
C ASP A 320 -75.24 7.58 -3.69
N ARG A 321 -75.23 7.15 -2.43
CA ARG A 321 -76.35 6.45 -1.77
C ARG A 321 -77.14 7.28 -0.77
N MET A 322 -76.71 8.49 -0.46
CA MET A 322 -77.34 9.35 0.57
C MET A 322 -78.12 10.51 -0.06
N ASP A 323 -79.34 10.74 0.42
CA ASP A 323 -80.10 11.95 0.17
C ASP A 323 -79.43 13.16 0.82
N THR A 324 -79.52 14.32 0.17
CA THR A 324 -78.68 15.52 0.47
C THR A 324 -78.80 16.04 1.90
N GLU A 325 -79.93 15.81 2.61
CA GLU A 325 -80.09 16.27 3.96
C GLU A 325 -79.36 15.45 5.05
N GLU A 326 -79.16 14.18 4.84
CA GLU A 326 -78.42 13.30 5.76
C GLU A 326 -76.88 13.47 5.66
N ILE A 327 -76.40 14.01 4.58
CA ILE A 327 -74.96 14.28 4.31
C ILE A 327 -74.47 15.48 5.12
N GLU A 328 -75.24 16.52 5.23
CA GLU A 328 -74.83 17.76 5.90
C GLU A 328 -74.66 17.55 7.42
N PHE A 329 -75.52 16.70 8.03
CA PHE A 329 -75.42 16.39 9.45
C PHE A 329 -74.22 15.52 9.83
N LYS A 330 -73.91 14.50 9.04
CA LYS A 330 -72.78 13.60 9.26
C LYS A 330 -71.42 14.24 9.02
N PHE A 331 -71.35 15.17 8.05
CA PHE A 331 -70.16 15.91 7.69
C PHE A 331 -69.76 16.91 8.83
N GLN A 332 -70.74 17.49 9.50
CA GLN A 332 -70.52 18.35 10.65
C GLN A 332 -69.99 17.56 11.87
N ASP A 333 -70.54 16.38 12.14
CA ASP A 333 -70.07 15.52 13.22
C ASP A 333 -68.63 14.98 13.00
N GLU A 334 -68.26 14.62 11.78
CA GLU A 334 -66.90 14.18 11.50
C GLU A 334 -65.85 15.34 11.52
N ILE A 335 -66.24 16.54 11.10
CA ILE A 335 -65.39 17.73 11.21
C ILE A 335 -65.21 18.11 12.69
N GLN A 336 -66.28 17.97 13.50
CA GLN A 336 -66.20 18.25 14.92
C GLN A 336 -65.33 17.23 15.67
N ALA A 337 -65.43 15.94 15.32
CA ALA A 337 -64.58 14.89 15.88
C ALA A 337 -63.11 15.07 15.46
N LEU A 338 -62.81 15.49 14.23
CA LEU A 338 -61.46 15.81 13.75
C LEU A 338 -60.89 17.06 14.46
N SER A 339 -61.73 18.06 14.75
CA SER A 339 -61.31 19.26 15.47
C SER A 339 -61.00 18.94 16.95
N GLU A 340 -61.76 18.09 17.61
CA GLU A 340 -61.45 17.62 18.97
C GLU A 340 -60.16 16.81 19.06
N ILE A 341 -59.91 15.91 18.08
CA ILE A 341 -58.66 15.15 18.03
C ILE A 341 -57.44 16.06 17.77
N LEU A 342 -57.61 17.11 16.94
CA LEU A 342 -56.56 18.10 16.71
C LEU A 342 -56.29 18.98 17.94
N GLU A 343 -57.35 19.41 18.68
CA GLU A 343 -57.17 20.14 19.93
C GLU A 343 -56.48 19.29 21.02
N GLU A 344 -56.88 18.03 21.18
CA GLU A 344 -56.21 17.10 22.12
C GLU A 344 -54.74 16.86 21.73
N GLY A 345 -54.47 16.75 20.44
CA GLY A 345 -53.10 16.62 19.93
C GLY A 345 -52.20 17.84 20.19
N VAL A 346 -52.75 19.04 20.01
CA VAL A 346 -52.07 20.31 20.31
C VAL A 346 -51.82 20.49 21.81
N ILE A 347 -52.80 20.14 22.67
CA ILE A 347 -52.64 20.20 24.12
C ILE A 347 -51.58 19.21 24.61
N ARG A 348 -51.51 17.99 24.06
CA ARG A 348 -50.46 17.03 24.38
C ARG A 348 -49.05 17.49 23.94
N CYS A 349 -48.96 18.12 22.79
CA CYS A 349 -47.66 18.69 22.34
C CYS A 349 -47.17 19.86 23.20
N GLN A 350 -48.12 20.65 23.78
CA GLN A 350 -47.77 21.74 24.70
C GLN A 350 -47.35 21.25 26.08
N MET A 351 -47.88 20.12 26.55
CA MET A 351 -47.49 19.52 27.86
C MET A 351 -46.16 18.76 27.81
N VAL A 352 -45.67 18.39 26.67
CA VAL A 352 -44.36 17.72 26.51
C VAL A 352 -43.20 18.73 26.41
N ASN A 353 -43.52 20.01 26.13
CA ASN A 353 -42.51 21.08 25.99
C ASN A 353 -42.47 22.07 27.19
N ALA A 354 -43.17 21.78 28.31
CA ALA A 354 -43.06 22.45 29.59
C ALA A 354 -42.38 21.52 30.63
#